data_cddfa22bf274dc1c8e3ff0056d78320d
#
_entry.id   cddfa22bf274dc1c8e3ff0056d78320d
#
_cell.length_a   1.000
_cell.length_b   1.000
_cell.length_c   1.000
_cell.angle_alpha   90.00
_cell.angle_beta   90.00
_cell.angle_gamma   90.00
#
_symmetry.space_group_name_H-M   'P 1'
#
loop_
_entity.id
_entity.type
_entity.pdbx_description
1 polymer ?
#
loop_
_entity_poly.entity_id
_entity_poly.type
_entity_poly.pdbx_seq_one_letter_code
_entity_poly.pdbx_strand_id
1 'polypeptide(L)'
;MVAKNCGGAVPEHGEFTEADRKILDEAAALYEPVRVDFDEQAFHRALERIWTVLADTNAYFAEQEPWTLRKNGELERMNTVLYVTLEVVRQVALLLQPVMPDSTTKLLTLLGVPEGESRQFAALGTALVPGTELPAPAPVFPRYEAPKA
;
A
#
# COMPACT_ATOMS: atom_id res chain seq x y z
N MET A 1 1.32 -11.24 -6.22
CA MET A 1 0.78 -12.32 -5.38
C MET A 1 -0.75 -12.28 -5.35
N VAL A 2 -1.39 -11.17 -5.01
CA VAL A 2 -2.85 -11.03 -4.84
C VAL A 2 -3.64 -11.57 -6.05
N ALA A 3 -3.36 -11.09 -7.27
CA ALA A 3 -4.08 -11.53 -8.47
C ALA A 3 -4.07 -13.05 -8.70
N LYS A 4 -2.99 -13.75 -8.28
CA LYS A 4 -2.85 -15.20 -8.49
C LYS A 4 -3.40 -16.04 -7.34
N ASN A 5 -3.49 -15.47 -6.13
CA ASN A 5 -3.75 -16.24 -4.91
C ASN A 5 -5.05 -15.86 -4.21
N CYS A 6 -5.57 -14.66 -4.49
CA CYS A 6 -6.77 -14.11 -3.85
C CYS A 6 -7.88 -13.81 -4.87
N GLY A 7 -7.91 -14.55 -6.00
CA GLY A 7 -8.96 -14.39 -7.01
C GLY A 7 -9.05 -13.02 -7.68
N GLY A 8 -7.98 -12.19 -7.60
CA GLY A 8 -8.01 -10.84 -8.16
C GLY A 8 -8.82 -9.83 -7.35
N ALA A 9 -9.04 -10.09 -6.07
CA ALA A 9 -9.74 -9.18 -5.17
C ALA A 9 -8.87 -8.84 -3.95
N VAL A 10 -9.25 -7.78 -3.22
CA VAL A 10 -8.65 -7.46 -1.92
C VAL A 10 -8.85 -8.65 -0.99
N PRO A 11 -7.76 -9.21 -0.40
CA PRO A 11 -7.88 -10.41 0.42
C PRO A 11 -8.75 -10.18 1.68
N GLU A 12 -9.51 -11.20 2.03
CA GLU A 12 -10.05 -11.30 3.39
C GLU A 12 -8.90 -11.49 4.37
N HIS A 13 -8.98 -10.84 5.54
CA HIS A 13 -7.98 -10.97 6.58
C HIS A 13 -8.55 -11.63 7.83
N GLY A 14 -7.73 -12.38 8.54
CA GLY A 14 -8.00 -12.86 9.88
C GLY A 14 -7.66 -11.82 10.96
N GLU A 15 -7.42 -12.29 12.18
CA GLU A 15 -6.98 -11.41 13.27
C GLU A 15 -5.57 -10.87 13.01
N PHE A 16 -5.38 -9.58 13.31
CA PHE A 16 -4.08 -8.94 13.20
C PHE A 16 -3.18 -9.31 14.38
N THR A 17 -1.98 -9.73 14.06
CA THR A 17 -0.89 -9.91 15.04
C THR A 17 -0.35 -8.56 15.50
N GLU A 18 0.54 -8.59 16.50
CA GLU A 18 1.25 -7.38 16.94
C GLU A 18 2.08 -6.76 15.81
N ALA A 19 2.75 -7.57 14.99
CA ALA A 19 3.51 -7.10 13.85
C ALA A 19 2.64 -6.41 12.78
N ASP A 20 1.43 -6.95 12.52
CA ASP A 20 0.48 -6.36 11.58
C ASP A 20 0.01 -4.99 12.07
N ARG A 21 -0.39 -4.92 13.35
CA ARG A 21 -0.85 -3.66 13.97
C ARG A 21 0.24 -2.61 13.96
N LYS A 22 1.47 -2.99 14.30
CA LYS A 22 2.62 -2.09 14.30
C LYS A 22 2.75 -1.38 12.95
N ILE A 23 2.79 -2.14 11.85
CA ILE A 23 3.01 -1.55 10.52
C ILE A 23 1.81 -0.72 10.04
N LEU A 24 0.58 -1.13 10.38
CA LEU A 24 -0.63 -0.36 10.09
C LEU A 24 -0.66 0.96 10.87
N ASP A 25 -0.29 0.95 12.16
CA ASP A 25 -0.25 2.12 13.03
C ASP A 25 0.85 3.10 12.57
N GLU A 26 2.01 2.61 12.17
CA GLU A 26 3.09 3.42 11.59
C GLU A 26 2.63 4.16 10.33
N ALA A 27 1.91 3.48 9.43
CA ALA A 27 1.35 4.10 8.24
C ALA A 27 0.26 5.13 8.59
N ALA A 28 -0.64 4.81 9.51
CA ALA A 28 -1.71 5.69 9.95
C ALA A 28 -1.18 6.97 10.64
N ALA A 29 -0.04 6.85 11.33
CA ALA A 29 0.61 7.98 12.02
C ALA A 29 1.34 8.96 11.08
N LEU A 30 1.49 8.65 9.78
CA LEU A 30 2.25 9.50 8.84
C LEU A 30 1.59 10.85 8.54
N TYR A 31 0.26 10.93 8.55
CA TYR A 31 -0.44 12.10 7.99
C TYR A 31 -0.02 13.42 8.63
N GLU A 32 -0.12 13.54 9.95
CA GLU A 32 0.17 14.80 10.62
C GLU A 32 1.63 15.24 10.49
N PRO A 33 2.66 14.40 10.74
CA PRO A 33 4.03 14.84 10.56
C PRO A 33 4.37 15.14 9.09
N VAL A 34 3.83 14.40 8.13
CA VAL A 34 4.00 14.70 6.70
C VAL A 34 3.36 16.04 6.36
N ARG A 35 2.14 16.32 6.82
CA ARG A 35 1.46 17.59 6.62
C ARG A 35 2.26 18.78 7.17
N VAL A 36 2.78 18.64 8.39
CA VAL A 36 3.63 19.68 9.02
C VAL A 36 4.90 19.91 8.19
N ASP A 37 5.57 18.85 7.76
CA ASP A 37 6.78 18.98 6.94
C ASP A 37 6.48 19.67 5.59
N PHE A 38 5.32 19.42 4.97
CA PHE A 38 4.88 20.14 3.77
C PHE A 38 4.60 21.62 4.04
N ASP A 39 3.92 21.94 5.14
CA ASP A 39 3.63 23.33 5.55
C ASP A 39 4.93 24.13 5.80
N GLU A 40 5.97 23.46 6.32
CA GLU A 40 7.31 24.01 6.52
C GLU A 40 8.20 24.01 5.25
N GLN A 41 7.68 23.54 4.12
CA GLN A 41 8.44 23.34 2.87
C GLN A 41 9.62 22.36 3.01
N ALA A 42 9.59 21.50 4.00
CA ALA A 42 10.59 20.47 4.27
C ALA A 42 10.25 19.17 3.54
N PHE A 43 10.04 19.23 2.23
CA PHE A 43 9.61 18.09 1.40
C PHE A 43 10.49 16.85 1.54
N HIS A 44 11.80 17.03 1.71
CA HIS A 44 12.72 15.94 1.93
C HIS A 44 12.40 15.16 3.21
N ARG A 45 12.05 15.85 4.32
CA ARG A 45 11.66 15.19 5.59
C ARG A 45 10.36 14.42 5.43
N ALA A 46 9.37 15.00 4.76
CA ALA A 46 8.12 14.34 4.46
C ALA A 46 8.34 13.02 3.70
N LEU A 47 9.18 13.06 2.67
CA LEU A 47 9.51 11.88 1.88
C LEU A 47 10.32 10.86 2.68
N GLU A 48 11.29 11.27 3.49
CA GLU A 48 12.07 10.38 4.36
C GLU A 48 11.17 9.60 5.33
N ARG A 49 10.16 10.26 5.94
CA ARG A 49 9.18 9.57 6.80
C ARG A 49 8.41 8.50 6.05
N ILE A 50 7.91 8.81 4.86
CA ILE A 50 7.18 7.86 4.03
C ILE A 50 8.09 6.69 3.62
N TRP A 51 9.36 6.97 3.24
CA TRP A 51 10.33 5.94 2.87
C TRP A 51 10.68 5.01 4.03
N THR A 52 10.74 5.53 5.26
CA THR A 52 10.96 4.70 6.45
C THR A 52 9.83 3.68 6.60
N VAL A 53 8.57 4.11 6.54
CA VAL A 53 7.42 3.18 6.63
C VAL A 53 7.40 2.17 5.47
N LEU A 54 7.79 2.58 4.26
CA LEU A 54 7.93 1.64 3.13
C LEU A 54 9.05 0.62 3.35
N ALA A 55 10.18 1.03 3.93
CA ALA A 55 11.27 0.12 4.25
C ALA A 55 10.85 -0.89 5.32
N ASP A 56 10.16 -0.43 6.36
CA ASP A 56 9.62 -1.29 7.42
C ASP A 56 8.54 -2.24 6.90
N THR A 57 7.70 -1.78 5.95
CA THR A 57 6.72 -2.62 5.25
C THR A 57 7.40 -3.70 4.41
N ASN A 58 8.50 -3.39 3.73
CA ASN A 58 9.27 -4.38 2.98
C ASN A 58 9.93 -5.41 3.91
N ALA A 59 10.48 -4.97 5.04
CA ALA A 59 11.05 -5.87 6.05
C ALA A 59 9.96 -6.80 6.62
N TYR A 60 8.82 -6.23 7.03
CA TYR A 60 7.65 -6.98 7.47
C TYR A 60 7.23 -8.04 6.44
N PHE A 61 7.08 -7.65 5.17
CA PHE A 61 6.67 -8.57 4.11
C PHE A 61 7.67 -9.72 3.92
N ALA A 62 8.97 -9.43 4.01
CA ALA A 62 10.02 -10.43 3.91
C ALA A 62 10.04 -11.37 5.11
N GLU A 63 9.84 -10.85 6.35
CA GLU A 63 9.80 -11.64 7.58
C GLU A 63 8.57 -12.55 7.65
N GLN A 64 7.42 -12.09 7.15
CA GLN A 64 6.19 -12.88 7.13
C GLN A 64 6.18 -13.96 6.04
N GLU A 65 7.06 -13.91 5.07
CA GLU A 65 7.23 -14.91 4.00
C GLU A 65 5.91 -15.42 3.40
N PRO A 66 5.05 -14.58 2.82
CA PRO A 66 3.73 -15.00 2.34
C PRO A 66 3.77 -16.13 1.29
N TRP A 67 4.89 -16.29 0.58
CA TRP A 67 5.13 -17.43 -0.32
C TRP A 67 5.30 -18.74 0.43
N THR A 68 5.93 -18.73 1.61
CA THR A 68 6.11 -19.89 2.49
C THR A 68 4.79 -20.25 3.16
N LEU A 69 4.04 -19.26 3.66
CA LEU A 69 2.68 -19.46 4.19
C LEU A 69 1.78 -20.15 3.18
N ARG A 70 1.82 -19.71 1.91
CA ARG A 70 1.07 -20.36 0.85
C ARG A 70 1.47 -21.82 0.66
N LYS A 71 2.77 -22.10 0.62
CA LYS A 71 3.30 -23.45 0.44
C LYS A 71 2.87 -24.40 1.57
N ASN A 72 2.77 -23.86 2.77
CA ASN A 72 2.34 -24.58 3.98
C ASN A 72 0.82 -24.75 4.08
N GLY A 73 0.02 -24.07 3.23
CA GLY A 73 -1.44 -24.08 3.30
C GLY A 73 -2.03 -23.09 4.31
N GLU A 74 -1.22 -22.20 4.89
CA GLU A 74 -1.61 -21.16 5.85
C GLU A 74 -2.23 -19.94 5.11
N LEU A 75 -3.32 -20.19 4.38
CA LEU A 75 -3.89 -19.21 3.45
C LEU A 75 -4.48 -17.99 4.14
N GLU A 76 -5.11 -18.16 5.31
CA GLU A 76 -5.68 -17.04 6.08
C GLU A 76 -4.57 -16.09 6.53
N ARG A 77 -3.47 -16.60 7.06
CA ARG A 77 -2.33 -15.77 7.46
C ARG A 77 -1.69 -15.08 6.25
N MET A 78 -1.50 -15.80 5.15
CA MET A 78 -1.01 -15.22 3.91
C MET A 78 -1.90 -14.05 3.43
N ASN A 79 -3.21 -14.25 3.44
CA ASN A 79 -4.17 -13.22 3.04
C ASN A 79 -4.09 -11.99 3.94
N THR A 80 -3.94 -12.19 5.26
CA THR A 80 -3.76 -11.10 6.23
C THR A 80 -2.51 -10.29 5.93
N VAL A 81 -1.37 -10.93 5.68
CA VAL A 81 -0.11 -10.26 5.31
C VAL A 81 -0.27 -9.45 4.01
N LEU A 82 -0.93 -10.04 3.02
CA LEU A 82 -1.20 -9.34 1.76
C LEU A 82 -2.12 -8.14 1.95
N TYR A 83 -3.19 -8.28 2.74
CA TYR A 83 -4.10 -7.19 3.07
C TYR A 83 -3.39 -6.03 3.75
N VAL A 84 -2.61 -6.30 4.81
CA VAL A 84 -1.82 -5.30 5.54
C VAL A 84 -0.90 -4.54 4.58
N THR A 85 -0.19 -5.25 3.72
CA THR A 85 0.70 -4.64 2.73
C THR A 85 -0.05 -3.73 1.76
N LEU A 86 -1.21 -4.18 1.23
CA LEU A 86 -2.03 -3.37 0.32
C LEU A 86 -2.56 -2.11 1.01
N GLU A 87 -2.97 -2.21 2.28
CA GLU A 87 -3.49 -1.09 3.05
C GLU A 87 -2.42 -0.04 3.32
N VAL A 88 -1.20 -0.44 3.69
CA VAL A 88 -0.07 0.50 3.83
C VAL A 88 0.22 1.19 2.50
N VAL A 89 0.27 0.44 1.40
CA VAL A 89 0.51 1.00 0.06
C VAL A 89 -0.59 2.00 -0.32
N ARG A 90 -1.87 1.74 0.03
CA ARG A 90 -2.97 2.69 -0.18
C ARG A 90 -2.74 4.00 0.58
N GLN A 91 -2.41 3.93 1.86
CA GLN A 91 -2.18 5.13 2.68
C GLN A 91 -1.01 5.95 2.17
N VAL A 92 0.10 5.31 1.85
CA VAL A 92 1.27 5.96 1.25
C VAL A 92 0.93 6.58 -0.11
N ALA A 93 0.16 5.89 -0.97
CA ALA A 93 -0.25 6.43 -2.25
C ALA A 93 -1.10 7.70 -2.10
N LEU A 94 -2.00 7.75 -1.10
CA LEU A 94 -2.78 8.95 -0.79
C LEU A 94 -1.88 10.13 -0.39
N LEU A 95 -0.88 9.88 0.46
CA LEU A 95 0.05 10.92 0.92
C LEU A 95 0.99 11.41 -0.18
N LEU A 96 1.33 10.58 -1.15
CA LEU A 96 2.25 10.91 -2.24
C LEU A 96 1.57 11.58 -3.44
N GLN A 97 0.25 11.72 -3.48
CA GLN A 97 -0.46 12.36 -4.61
C GLN A 97 0.08 13.75 -4.97
N PRO A 98 0.42 14.65 -4.00
CA PRO A 98 0.98 15.95 -4.35
C PRO A 98 2.35 15.89 -5.03
N VAL A 99 3.09 14.79 -4.85
CA VAL A 99 4.46 14.61 -5.35
C VAL A 99 4.47 13.84 -6.66
N MET A 100 3.67 12.79 -6.77
CA MET A 100 3.63 11.88 -7.92
C MET A 100 2.18 11.61 -8.38
N PRO A 101 1.43 12.62 -8.85
CA PRO A 101 -0.01 12.49 -9.09
C PRO A 101 -0.36 11.36 -10.07
N ASP A 102 0.35 11.22 -11.18
CA ASP A 102 0.06 10.21 -12.21
C ASP A 102 0.32 8.78 -11.70
N SER A 103 1.45 8.59 -11.02
CA SER A 103 1.84 7.27 -10.50
C SER A 103 0.93 6.82 -9.36
N THR A 104 0.58 7.73 -8.46
CA THR A 104 -0.34 7.43 -7.36
C THR A 104 -1.76 7.20 -7.83
N THR A 105 -2.22 7.94 -8.85
CA THR A 105 -3.51 7.68 -9.50
C THR A 105 -3.58 6.27 -10.07
N LYS A 106 -2.55 5.83 -10.80
CA LYS A 106 -2.45 4.45 -11.30
C LYS A 106 -2.45 3.43 -10.17
N LEU A 107 -1.66 3.68 -9.13
CA LEU A 107 -1.54 2.78 -7.98
C LEU A 107 -2.87 2.63 -7.23
N LEU A 108 -3.56 3.74 -6.93
CA LEU A 108 -4.87 3.72 -6.28
C LEU A 108 -5.91 3.00 -7.13
N THR A 109 -5.87 3.16 -8.46
CA THR A 109 -6.73 2.41 -9.38
C THR A 109 -6.44 0.91 -9.31
N LEU A 110 -5.17 0.50 -9.29
CA LEU A 110 -4.77 -0.92 -9.14
C LEU A 110 -5.17 -1.51 -7.79
N LEU A 111 -5.31 -0.69 -6.76
CA LEU A 111 -5.80 -1.08 -5.43
C LEU A 111 -7.34 -1.09 -5.33
N GLY A 112 -8.06 -0.81 -6.42
CA GLY A 112 -9.52 -0.77 -6.42
C GLY A 112 -10.11 0.43 -5.67
N VAL A 113 -9.32 1.48 -5.39
CA VAL A 113 -9.80 2.69 -4.72
C VAL A 113 -10.57 3.54 -5.71
N PRO A 114 -11.89 3.80 -5.49
CA PRO A 114 -12.69 4.62 -6.37
C PRO A 114 -12.13 6.04 -6.50
N GLU A 115 -12.43 6.70 -7.62
CA GLU A 115 -12.11 8.12 -7.79
C GLU A 115 -12.98 9.02 -6.90
N GLY A 116 -12.54 10.26 -6.71
CA GLY A 116 -13.27 11.25 -5.93
C GLY A 116 -12.91 11.24 -4.44
N GLU A 117 -13.90 11.23 -3.57
CA GLU A 117 -13.71 11.38 -2.12
C GLU A 117 -12.82 10.30 -1.50
N SER A 118 -12.86 9.07 -2.03
CA SER A 118 -12.03 7.95 -1.56
C SER A 118 -10.53 8.16 -1.78
N ARG A 119 -10.13 9.15 -2.59
CA ARG A 119 -8.73 9.52 -2.85
C ARG A 119 -8.32 10.83 -2.18
N GLN A 120 -9.14 11.36 -1.30
CA GLN A 120 -8.79 12.53 -0.49
C GLN A 120 -8.11 12.11 0.81
N PHE A 121 -7.37 13.02 1.44
CA PHE A 121 -6.73 12.76 2.74
C PHE A 121 -7.73 12.41 3.84
N ALA A 122 -8.96 12.91 3.75
CA ALA A 122 -10.04 12.53 4.66
C ALA A 122 -10.36 11.03 4.63
N ALA A 123 -10.03 10.34 3.54
CA ALA A 123 -10.24 8.90 3.39
C ALA A 123 -9.08 8.03 3.95
N LEU A 124 -8.04 8.63 4.53
CA LEU A 124 -6.93 7.88 5.14
C LEU A 124 -7.41 6.90 6.21
N GLY A 125 -8.40 7.28 7.01
CA GLY A 125 -9.01 6.43 8.04
C GLY A 125 -9.98 5.37 7.51
N THR A 126 -10.26 5.35 6.20
CA THR A 126 -11.18 4.36 5.58
C THR A 126 -10.36 3.28 4.88
N ALA A 127 -10.24 2.12 5.53
CA ALA A 127 -9.43 1.01 5.04
C ALA A 127 -9.98 0.38 3.75
N LEU A 128 -9.14 -0.38 3.05
CA LEU A 128 -9.56 -1.22 1.93
C LEU A 128 -10.65 -2.19 2.36
N VAL A 129 -11.65 -2.35 1.50
CA VAL A 129 -12.76 -3.29 1.75
C VAL A 129 -12.40 -4.66 1.17
N PRO A 130 -12.29 -5.70 2.02
CA PRO A 130 -12.08 -7.06 1.55
C PRO A 130 -13.13 -7.47 0.49
N GLY A 131 -12.72 -8.28 -0.49
CA GLY A 131 -13.59 -8.69 -1.58
C GLY A 131 -13.74 -7.67 -2.73
N THR A 132 -13.19 -6.44 -2.60
CA THR A 132 -13.20 -5.48 -3.70
C THR A 132 -12.40 -6.03 -4.88
N GLU A 133 -13.01 -6.10 -6.06
CA GLU A 133 -12.34 -6.55 -7.29
C GLU A 133 -11.20 -5.60 -7.67
N LEU A 134 -10.06 -6.18 -8.00
CA LEU A 134 -8.88 -5.46 -8.43
C LEU A 134 -8.69 -5.59 -9.95
N PRO A 135 -8.32 -4.52 -10.65
CA PRO A 135 -7.99 -4.63 -12.07
C PRO A 135 -6.75 -5.50 -12.28
N ALA A 136 -6.54 -5.91 -13.53
CA ALA A 136 -5.37 -6.69 -13.89
C ALA A 136 -4.08 -5.95 -13.47
N PRO A 137 -3.11 -6.64 -12.86
CA PRO A 137 -1.88 -6.00 -12.40
C PRO A 137 -1.10 -5.41 -13.58
N ALA A 138 -0.67 -4.16 -13.42
CA ALA A 138 0.14 -3.46 -14.38
C ALA A 138 1.31 -2.74 -13.67
N PRO A 139 2.46 -2.55 -14.32
CA PRO A 139 3.57 -1.82 -13.74
C PRO A 139 3.21 -0.34 -13.57
N VAL A 140 3.38 0.19 -12.36
CA VAL A 140 3.24 1.64 -12.09
C VAL A 140 4.45 2.39 -12.63
N PHE A 141 5.64 1.82 -12.47
CA PHE A 141 6.91 2.33 -12.97
C PHE A 141 7.47 1.35 -14.01
N PRO A 142 7.08 1.46 -15.29
CA PRO A 142 7.62 0.61 -16.33
C PRO A 142 9.12 0.91 -16.55
N ARG A 143 9.87 -0.12 -16.94
CA ARG A 143 11.26 0.08 -17.35
C ARG A 143 11.30 1.00 -18.56
N TYR A 144 12.17 2.00 -18.54
CA TYR A 144 12.40 2.85 -19.71
C TYR A 144 12.99 2.02 -20.86
N GLU A 145 12.33 2.07 -21.99
CA GLU A 145 12.85 1.53 -23.25
C GLU A 145 13.15 2.70 -24.18
N ALA A 146 14.43 2.83 -24.58
CA ALA A 146 14.82 3.86 -25.54
C ALA A 146 14.06 3.64 -26.87
N PRO A 147 13.60 4.73 -27.52
CA PRO A 147 13.03 4.61 -28.86
C PRO A 147 14.00 3.87 -29.79
N LYS A 148 13.51 2.86 -30.49
CA LYS A 148 14.31 2.23 -31.56
C LYS A 148 14.55 3.26 -32.63
N ALA A 149 15.83 3.55 -32.90
CA ALA A 149 16.26 4.43 -33.97
C ALA A 149 15.86 3.86 -35.35
#